data_6a6247af0e39e98bedf6b987c66c6157
#
_entry.id   6a6247af0e39e98bedf6b987c66c6157
#
_cell.length_a   1.000
_cell.length_b   1.000
_cell.length_c   1.000
_cell.angle_alpha   90.00
_cell.angle_beta   90.00
_cell.angle_gamma   90.00
#
_symmetry.space_group_name_H-M   'P 1'
#
loop_
_entity.id
_entity.type
_entity.pdbx_description
1 polymer ?
#
loop_
_entity_poly.entity_id
_entity_poly.type
_entity_poly.pdbx_seq_one_letter_code
_entity_poly.pdbx_strand_id
1 'polypeptide(L)'
;MGKRSDFERVPRDYYPTPRSAVEPLIPHLPYSFDYYEPCAGDGRLIDHLDDLTDGHSECIFACDIEPRDPRVCVHDSINMGEQDFLNLFMAFGGADLCITNPPWDRKLLHPFIEGWMQMCPTWLLFDADWMHTKQSAILMSYCVKVVSIGRVKWIEGSKSVGKDNCAWYLFDIARDPAKQTEFYGRTV
;
A
#
# COMPACT_ATOMS: atom_id res chain seq x y z
N MET A 1 24.68 -6.67 -1.19
CA MET A 1 24.32 -5.24 -1.32
C MET A 1 24.08 -4.96 -2.80
N GLY A 2 22.82 -4.82 -3.21
CA GLY A 2 22.47 -4.40 -4.57
C GLY A 2 22.91 -2.95 -4.77
N LYS A 3 23.57 -2.64 -5.90
CA LYS A 3 23.85 -1.26 -6.30
C LYS A 3 22.50 -0.53 -6.44
N ARG A 4 22.31 0.60 -5.73
CA ARG A 4 21.21 1.51 -6.00
C ARG A 4 21.17 1.84 -7.49
N SER A 5 19.98 1.92 -8.07
CA SER A 5 19.83 2.30 -9.47
C SER A 5 20.32 3.72 -9.67
N ASP A 6 21.14 3.94 -10.71
CA ASP A 6 21.59 5.27 -11.16
C ASP A 6 20.48 6.00 -11.96
N PHE A 7 19.22 5.55 -11.87
CA PHE A 7 18.10 6.26 -12.48
C PHE A 7 17.70 7.44 -11.60
N GLU A 8 17.52 8.58 -12.24
CA GLU A 8 16.89 9.74 -11.61
C GLU A 8 15.53 9.31 -11.02
N ARG A 9 15.34 9.53 -9.73
CA ARG A 9 14.06 9.21 -9.08
C ARG A 9 12.97 10.05 -9.70
N VAL A 10 11.85 9.43 -10.00
CA VAL A 10 10.65 10.17 -10.40
C VAL A 10 10.25 11.08 -9.23
N PRO A 11 9.94 12.36 -9.50
CA PRO A 11 9.51 13.28 -8.44
C PRO A 11 8.41 12.65 -7.57
N ARG A 12 8.55 12.80 -6.24
CA ARG A 12 7.61 12.27 -5.24
C ARG A 12 7.44 10.75 -5.23
N ASP A 13 8.42 10.00 -5.75
CA ASP A 13 8.36 8.54 -5.85
C ASP A 13 7.07 8.03 -6.56
N TYR A 14 6.55 8.80 -7.52
CA TYR A 14 5.36 8.46 -8.27
C TYR A 14 5.61 7.29 -9.22
N TYR A 15 5.15 6.12 -8.84
CA TYR A 15 5.20 4.90 -9.65
C TYR A 15 3.81 4.26 -9.68
N PRO A 16 3.06 4.38 -10.81
CA PRO A 16 1.78 3.73 -10.96
C PRO A 16 1.87 2.23 -10.70
N THR A 17 0.97 1.71 -9.88
CA THR A 17 0.99 0.30 -9.48
C THR A 17 0.56 -0.58 -10.65
N PRO A 18 1.44 -1.44 -11.21
CA PRO A 18 1.04 -2.29 -12.32
C PRO A 18 0.19 -3.48 -11.86
N ARG A 19 -0.68 -3.97 -12.72
CA ARG A 19 -1.57 -5.11 -12.47
C ARG A 19 -0.84 -6.32 -11.87
N SER A 20 0.33 -6.65 -12.41
CA SER A 20 1.15 -7.78 -11.93
C SER A 20 1.65 -7.64 -10.49
N ALA A 21 1.60 -6.43 -9.91
CA ALA A 21 1.88 -6.21 -8.49
C ALA A 21 0.63 -6.37 -7.62
N VAL A 22 -0.58 -6.25 -8.20
CA VAL A 22 -1.87 -6.38 -7.50
C VAL A 22 -2.35 -7.85 -7.48
N GLU A 23 -2.20 -8.57 -8.58
CA GLU A 23 -2.65 -9.97 -8.71
C GLU A 23 -2.25 -10.87 -7.52
N PRO A 24 -1.00 -10.82 -7.00
CA PRO A 24 -0.63 -11.65 -5.85
C PRO A 24 -1.33 -11.28 -4.53
N LEU A 25 -1.91 -10.08 -4.43
CA LEU A 25 -2.64 -9.64 -3.25
C LEU A 25 -4.05 -10.26 -3.18
N ILE A 26 -4.70 -10.47 -4.33
CA ILE A 26 -6.13 -10.87 -4.42
C ILE A 26 -6.48 -12.09 -3.55
N PRO A 27 -5.70 -13.18 -3.52
CA PRO A 27 -6.03 -14.35 -2.69
C PRO A 27 -6.02 -14.07 -1.18
N HIS A 28 -5.53 -12.91 -0.76
CA HIS A 28 -5.39 -12.50 0.64
C HIS A 28 -6.42 -11.47 1.07
N LEU A 29 -7.28 -11.00 0.15
CA LEU A 29 -8.36 -10.07 0.40
C LEU A 29 -9.68 -10.80 0.70
N PRO A 30 -10.62 -10.16 1.41
CA PRO A 30 -11.99 -10.66 1.54
C PRO A 30 -12.66 -10.79 0.17
N TYR A 31 -13.74 -11.57 0.09
CA TYR A 31 -14.52 -11.71 -1.15
C TYR A 31 -15.17 -10.40 -1.58
N SER A 32 -15.68 -9.61 -0.64
CA SER A 32 -16.24 -8.28 -0.88
C SER A 32 -15.77 -7.34 0.23
N PHE A 33 -15.36 -6.12 -0.10
CA PHE A 33 -14.83 -5.16 0.87
C PHE A 33 -14.85 -3.72 0.34
N ASP A 34 -15.00 -2.79 1.28
CA ASP A 34 -14.80 -1.37 1.05
C ASP A 34 -13.39 -0.96 1.48
N TYR A 35 -12.76 -0.05 0.76
CA TYR A 35 -11.40 0.36 1.11
C TYR A 35 -11.11 1.84 0.85
N TYR A 36 -10.06 2.32 1.54
CA TYR A 36 -9.42 3.61 1.30
C TYR A 36 -8.16 3.44 0.45
N GLU A 37 -7.95 4.33 -0.52
CA GLU A 37 -6.71 4.43 -1.32
C GLU A 37 -6.06 5.82 -1.12
N PRO A 38 -5.23 6.01 -0.08
CA PRO A 38 -4.71 7.33 0.29
C PRO A 38 -3.47 7.82 -0.48
N CYS A 39 -2.98 7.06 -1.46
CA CYS A 39 -1.91 7.47 -2.38
C CYS A 39 -2.26 7.03 -3.81
N ALA A 40 -3.46 7.39 -4.25
CA ALA A 40 -4.11 6.82 -5.43
C ALA A 40 -3.51 7.27 -6.77
N GLY A 41 -2.77 8.38 -6.80
CA GLY A 41 -2.07 8.87 -7.99
C GLY A 41 -2.95 9.01 -9.22
N ASP A 42 -2.84 8.08 -10.17
CA ASP A 42 -3.63 8.01 -11.40
C ASP A 42 -4.83 7.05 -11.33
N GLY A 43 -5.17 6.54 -10.13
CA GLY A 43 -6.31 5.64 -9.92
C GLY A 43 -6.11 4.20 -10.40
N ARG A 44 -4.93 3.87 -10.92
CA ARG A 44 -4.65 2.58 -11.55
C ARG A 44 -4.79 1.38 -10.60
N LEU A 45 -4.45 1.53 -9.32
CA LEU A 45 -4.64 0.49 -8.32
C LEU A 45 -6.13 0.22 -8.11
N ILE A 46 -6.96 1.27 -8.11
CA ILE A 46 -8.42 1.17 -8.01
C ILE A 46 -8.97 0.36 -9.18
N ASP A 47 -8.58 0.72 -10.42
CA ASP A 47 -9.04 0.03 -11.62
C ASP A 47 -8.63 -1.46 -11.63
N HIS A 48 -7.42 -1.76 -11.13
CA HIS A 48 -6.95 -3.15 -11.06
C HIS A 48 -7.65 -3.96 -9.98
N LEU A 49 -7.96 -3.36 -8.83
CA LEU A 49 -8.71 -4.04 -7.77
C LEU A 49 -10.14 -4.33 -8.23
N ASP A 50 -10.82 -3.35 -8.81
CA ASP A 50 -12.18 -3.53 -9.35
C ASP A 50 -12.24 -4.68 -10.37
N ASP A 51 -11.33 -4.67 -11.36
CA ASP A 51 -11.27 -5.71 -12.40
C ASP A 51 -10.89 -7.10 -11.83
N LEU A 52 -9.91 -7.17 -10.91
CA LEU A 52 -9.43 -8.44 -10.35
C LEU A 52 -10.37 -9.05 -9.31
N THR A 53 -11.28 -8.27 -8.75
CA THR A 53 -12.30 -8.73 -7.81
C THR A 53 -13.69 -8.87 -8.47
N ASP A 54 -13.78 -8.73 -9.79
CA ASP A 54 -15.06 -8.76 -10.53
C ASP A 54 -16.09 -7.76 -9.95
N GLY A 55 -15.63 -6.55 -9.54
CA GLY A 55 -16.46 -5.49 -8.95
C GLY A 55 -16.91 -5.77 -7.51
N HIS A 56 -16.24 -6.66 -6.78
CA HIS A 56 -16.54 -6.95 -5.38
C HIS A 56 -15.72 -6.09 -4.39
N SER A 57 -14.98 -5.09 -4.89
CA SER A 57 -14.29 -4.10 -4.08
C SER A 57 -14.81 -2.69 -4.37
N GLU A 58 -15.02 -1.86 -3.35
CA GLU A 58 -15.44 -0.47 -3.52
C GLU A 58 -14.42 0.47 -2.87
N CYS A 59 -13.81 1.35 -3.69
CA CYS A 59 -12.97 2.43 -3.17
C CYS A 59 -13.86 3.58 -2.69
N ILE A 60 -14.14 3.66 -1.40
CA ILE A 60 -15.01 4.67 -0.83
C ILE A 60 -14.34 6.02 -0.62
N PHE A 61 -13.00 6.07 -0.61
CA PHE A 61 -12.23 7.30 -0.57
C PHE A 61 -10.87 7.11 -1.23
N ALA A 62 -10.58 7.97 -2.22
CA ALA A 62 -9.30 8.01 -2.91
C ALA A 62 -8.71 9.42 -2.82
N CYS A 63 -7.44 9.52 -2.41
CA CYS A 63 -6.73 10.80 -2.41
C CYS A 63 -5.26 10.65 -2.78
N ASP A 64 -4.64 11.76 -3.13
CA ASP A 64 -3.21 11.89 -3.36
C ASP A 64 -2.79 13.34 -3.13
N ILE A 65 -1.53 13.58 -2.82
CA ILE A 65 -1.00 14.94 -2.72
C ILE A 65 -0.92 15.64 -4.08
N GLU A 66 -0.84 14.84 -5.17
CA GLU A 66 -0.78 15.30 -6.57
C GLU A 66 -1.57 14.34 -7.47
N PRO A 67 -2.92 14.35 -7.38
CA PRO A 67 -3.74 13.42 -8.13
C PRO A 67 -3.63 13.64 -9.64
N ARG A 68 -3.73 12.56 -10.41
CA ARG A 68 -3.69 12.53 -11.87
C ARG A 68 -4.94 11.90 -12.48
N ASP A 69 -5.94 11.61 -11.65
CA ASP A 69 -7.24 11.10 -12.02
C ASP A 69 -8.32 11.98 -11.36
N PRO A 70 -9.40 12.39 -12.07
CA PRO A 70 -10.45 13.22 -11.52
C PRO A 70 -11.25 12.56 -10.37
N ARG A 71 -11.19 11.25 -10.24
CA ARG A 71 -11.81 10.49 -9.12
C ARG A 71 -11.04 10.66 -7.81
N VAL A 72 -9.78 11.08 -7.87
CA VAL A 72 -8.87 11.18 -6.73
C VAL A 72 -8.85 12.61 -6.22
N CYS A 73 -9.14 12.82 -4.94
CA CYS A 73 -9.11 14.16 -4.34
C CYS A 73 -7.70 14.57 -3.93
N VAL A 74 -7.45 15.90 -3.84
CA VAL A 74 -6.18 16.44 -3.33
C VAL A 74 -6.20 16.38 -1.82
N HIS A 75 -5.31 15.57 -1.21
CA HIS A 75 -5.16 15.52 0.25
C HIS A 75 -3.78 14.97 0.64
N ASP A 76 -3.21 15.49 1.74
CA ASP A 76 -1.98 14.96 2.34
C ASP A 76 -2.32 13.88 3.37
N SER A 77 -2.32 12.63 2.93
CA SER A 77 -2.68 11.46 3.73
C SER A 77 -1.59 11.00 4.71
N ILE A 78 -0.39 11.61 4.65
CA ILE A 78 0.73 11.26 5.54
C ILE A 78 0.64 12.03 6.87
N ASN A 79 0.22 13.29 6.79
CA ASN A 79 0.15 14.19 7.94
C ASN A 79 -1.26 14.26 8.56
N MET A 80 -2.08 13.23 8.36
CA MET A 80 -3.41 13.14 8.98
C MET A 80 -3.29 12.95 10.49
N GLY A 81 -3.98 13.81 11.24
CA GLY A 81 -4.18 13.67 12.67
C GLY A 81 -5.49 12.93 13.00
N GLU A 82 -5.72 12.69 14.29
CA GLU A 82 -6.92 12.02 14.77
C GLU A 82 -8.23 12.68 14.27
N GLN A 83 -8.27 14.02 14.23
CA GLN A 83 -9.45 14.75 13.75
C GLN A 83 -9.70 14.55 12.25
N ASP A 84 -8.62 14.42 11.44
CA ASP A 84 -8.76 14.19 9.99
C ASP A 84 -9.32 12.79 9.72
N PHE A 85 -8.85 11.78 10.46
CA PHE A 85 -9.39 10.43 10.40
C PHE A 85 -10.85 10.38 10.87
N LEU A 86 -11.21 11.11 11.94
CA LEU A 86 -12.60 11.20 12.38
C LEU A 86 -13.50 11.85 11.31
N ASN A 87 -13.03 12.93 10.68
CA ASN A 87 -13.75 13.60 9.59
C ASN A 87 -13.93 12.67 8.39
N LEU A 88 -12.90 11.89 8.03
CA LEU A 88 -12.95 10.89 6.97
C LEU A 88 -14.03 9.83 7.27
N PHE A 89 -14.00 9.27 8.48
CA PHE A 89 -15.00 8.30 8.93
C PHE A 89 -16.42 8.86 8.90
N MET A 90 -16.61 10.10 9.33
CA MET A 90 -17.93 10.74 9.34
C MET A 90 -18.45 11.06 7.93
N ALA A 91 -17.55 11.33 6.98
CA ALA A 91 -17.92 11.68 5.61
C ALA A 91 -18.22 10.45 4.73
N PHE A 92 -17.43 9.38 4.86
CA PHE A 92 -17.44 8.23 3.96
C PHE A 92 -17.82 6.91 4.64
N GLY A 93 -17.92 6.87 5.97
CA GLY A 93 -18.08 5.65 6.74
C GLY A 93 -16.75 4.98 7.05
N GLY A 94 -16.79 3.81 7.70
CA GLY A 94 -15.62 2.97 7.93
C GLY A 94 -15.37 2.04 6.76
N ALA A 95 -14.13 2.00 6.26
CA ALA A 95 -13.70 0.98 5.31
C ALA A 95 -13.23 -0.29 6.04
N ASP A 96 -13.36 -1.42 5.39
CA ASP A 96 -12.81 -2.70 5.87
C ASP A 96 -11.28 -2.71 5.83
N LEU A 97 -10.69 -2.03 4.84
CA LEU A 97 -9.26 -2.02 4.56
C LEU A 97 -8.77 -0.63 4.11
N CYS A 98 -7.48 -0.40 4.31
CA CYS A 98 -6.72 0.57 3.53
C CYS A 98 -5.79 -0.22 2.61
N ILE A 99 -5.75 0.10 1.30
CA ILE A 99 -4.90 -0.58 0.32
C ILE A 99 -4.21 0.47 -0.54
N THR A 100 -2.88 0.55 -0.49
CA THR A 100 -2.14 1.57 -1.25
C THR A 100 -0.68 1.21 -1.51
N ASN A 101 -0.08 1.91 -2.49
CA ASN A 101 1.35 1.94 -2.76
C ASN A 101 1.89 3.30 -2.27
N PRO A 102 2.32 3.42 -1.01
CA PRO A 102 2.74 4.69 -0.42
C PRO A 102 4.15 5.11 -0.89
N PRO A 103 4.58 6.35 -0.64
CA PRO A 103 5.98 6.72 -0.82
C PRO A 103 6.91 5.89 0.09
N TRP A 104 8.06 5.43 -0.46
CA TRP A 104 8.96 4.51 0.23
C TRP A 104 10.02 5.21 1.10
N ASP A 105 10.05 6.54 1.12
CA ASP A 105 10.89 7.26 2.08
C ASP A 105 10.41 6.97 3.50
N ARG A 106 11.29 6.44 4.34
CA ARG A 106 10.98 6.05 5.73
C ARG A 106 10.42 7.18 6.59
N LYS A 107 10.79 8.42 6.28
CA LYS A 107 10.26 9.58 6.99
C LYS A 107 8.77 9.81 6.72
N LEU A 108 8.29 9.31 5.58
CA LEU A 108 6.89 9.36 5.17
C LEU A 108 6.18 8.04 5.47
N LEU A 109 6.83 6.91 5.17
CA LEU A 109 6.26 5.57 5.31
C LEU A 109 5.94 5.19 6.76
N HIS A 110 6.82 5.47 7.73
CA HIS A 110 6.58 5.08 9.11
C HIS A 110 5.39 5.81 9.74
N PRO A 111 5.30 7.17 9.69
CA PRO A 111 4.10 7.87 10.15
C PRO A 111 2.82 7.44 9.42
N PHE A 112 2.94 7.12 8.13
CA PHE A 112 1.82 6.61 7.34
C PHE A 112 1.30 5.27 7.87
N ILE A 113 2.20 4.30 8.12
CA ILE A 113 1.82 3.00 8.73
C ILE A 113 1.15 3.23 10.08
N GLU A 114 1.77 4.05 10.95
CA GLU A 114 1.27 4.33 12.31
C GLU A 114 -0.11 4.98 12.30
N GLY A 115 -0.38 5.90 11.38
CA GLY A 115 -1.67 6.56 11.26
C GLY A 115 -2.77 5.64 10.70
N TRP A 116 -2.53 5.06 9.52
CA TRP A 116 -3.56 4.31 8.82
C TRP A 116 -3.95 3.00 9.49
N MET A 117 -3.02 2.28 10.13
CA MET A 117 -3.37 1.07 10.89
C MET A 117 -4.25 1.33 12.13
N GLN A 118 -4.41 2.60 12.57
CA GLN A 118 -5.36 2.97 13.61
C GLN A 118 -6.81 2.99 13.09
N MET A 119 -7.00 3.22 11.79
CA MET A 119 -8.30 3.31 11.16
C MET A 119 -8.87 1.95 10.80
N CYS A 120 -8.06 1.13 10.13
CA CYS A 120 -8.44 -0.20 9.65
C CYS A 120 -7.19 -1.01 9.31
N PRO A 121 -7.32 -2.34 9.13
CA PRO A 121 -6.24 -3.16 8.59
C PRO A 121 -5.72 -2.59 7.27
N THR A 122 -4.39 -2.39 7.18
CA THR A 122 -3.76 -1.57 6.14
C THR A 122 -2.78 -2.40 5.31
N TRP A 123 -3.07 -2.60 4.03
CA TRP A 123 -2.20 -3.21 3.06
C TRP A 123 -1.33 -2.18 2.35
N LEU A 124 -0.01 -2.34 2.43
CA LEU A 124 0.97 -1.43 1.84
C LEU A 124 1.95 -2.17 0.96
N LEU A 125 2.17 -1.65 -0.26
CA LEU A 125 3.15 -2.16 -1.22
C LEU A 125 4.44 -1.37 -1.13
N PHE A 126 5.53 -2.01 -0.71
CA PHE A 126 6.85 -1.36 -0.69
C PHE A 126 8.01 -2.37 -0.66
N ASP A 127 9.24 -1.87 -0.45
CA ASP A 127 10.49 -2.62 -0.43
C ASP A 127 10.45 -3.82 0.53
N ALA A 128 10.70 -5.03 0.01
CA ALA A 128 10.71 -6.25 0.80
C ALA A 128 11.89 -6.31 1.80
N ASP A 129 12.99 -5.62 1.51
CA ASP A 129 14.15 -5.59 2.42
C ASP A 129 13.92 -4.69 3.65
N TRP A 130 12.86 -3.86 3.62
CA TRP A 130 12.51 -2.98 4.74
C TRP A 130 12.32 -3.74 6.06
N MET A 131 11.68 -4.90 6.04
CA MET A 131 11.42 -5.71 7.25
C MET A 131 12.70 -6.18 7.97
N HIS A 132 13.83 -6.22 7.26
CA HIS A 132 15.13 -6.62 7.83
C HIS A 132 15.88 -5.46 8.47
N THR A 133 15.31 -4.26 8.48
CA THR A 133 15.96 -3.08 9.06
C THR A 133 15.66 -2.97 10.55
N LYS A 134 16.60 -2.38 11.31
CA LYS A 134 16.40 -2.16 12.75
C LYS A 134 15.20 -1.26 13.04
N GLN A 135 14.93 -0.30 12.15
CA GLN A 135 13.85 0.68 12.32
C GLN A 135 12.46 0.08 12.10
N SER A 136 12.34 -1.04 11.38
CA SER A 136 11.06 -1.70 11.17
C SER A 136 10.58 -2.51 12.37
N ALA A 137 11.44 -2.80 13.34
CA ALA A 137 11.19 -3.78 14.41
C ALA A 137 9.88 -3.50 15.19
N ILE A 138 9.60 -2.23 15.52
CA ILE A 138 8.37 -1.86 16.24
C ILE A 138 7.15 -2.07 15.34
N LEU A 139 7.19 -1.57 14.09
CA LEU A 139 6.07 -1.68 13.16
C LEU A 139 5.80 -3.13 12.75
N MET A 140 6.84 -3.95 12.64
CA MET A 140 6.69 -5.39 12.38
C MET A 140 5.92 -6.12 13.49
N SER A 141 5.86 -5.59 14.71
CA SER A 141 5.00 -6.16 15.76
C SER A 141 3.52 -6.05 15.46
N TYR A 142 3.13 -5.14 14.58
CA TYR A 142 1.75 -4.97 14.06
C TYR A 142 1.54 -5.61 12.69
N CYS A 143 2.60 -6.15 12.07
CA CYS A 143 2.50 -6.80 10.77
C CYS A 143 1.87 -8.19 10.90
N VAL A 144 0.69 -8.36 10.32
CA VAL A 144 -0.08 -9.63 10.34
C VAL A 144 0.40 -10.55 9.22
N LYS A 145 0.65 -9.99 8.03
CA LYS A 145 0.90 -10.78 6.82
C LYS A 145 1.89 -10.09 5.89
N VAL A 146 2.74 -10.86 5.24
CA VAL A 146 3.65 -10.39 4.18
C VAL A 146 3.47 -11.29 2.95
N VAL A 147 3.16 -10.68 1.81
CA VAL A 147 3.03 -11.36 0.52
C VAL A 147 4.15 -10.89 -0.41
N SER A 148 5.12 -11.76 -0.67
CA SER A 148 6.25 -11.46 -1.54
C SER A 148 5.81 -11.45 -3.01
N ILE A 149 6.08 -10.35 -3.73
CA ILE A 149 5.79 -10.24 -5.16
C ILE A 149 7.04 -10.20 -6.03
N GLY A 150 8.22 -10.05 -5.41
CA GLY A 150 9.48 -9.98 -6.11
C GLY A 150 9.68 -8.63 -6.82
N ARG A 151 10.45 -8.63 -7.92
CA ARG A 151 10.77 -7.40 -8.65
C ARG A 151 9.62 -6.98 -9.55
N VAL A 152 9.22 -5.72 -9.42
CA VAL A 152 8.12 -5.12 -10.17
C VAL A 152 8.64 -4.31 -11.35
N LYS A 153 7.96 -4.37 -12.48
CA LYS A 153 8.21 -3.55 -13.66
C LYS A 153 7.36 -2.27 -13.55
N TRP A 154 7.92 -1.25 -12.91
CA TRP A 154 7.22 0.01 -12.63
C TRP A 154 6.96 0.89 -13.85
N ILE A 155 7.83 0.80 -14.86
CA ILE A 155 7.76 1.63 -16.07
C ILE A 155 7.30 0.77 -17.24
N GLU A 156 6.12 1.07 -17.78
CA GLU A 156 5.62 0.43 -19.00
C GLU A 156 6.56 0.64 -20.16
N GLY A 157 6.73 -0.41 -21.01
CA GLY A 157 7.67 -0.34 -22.14
C GLY A 157 9.15 -0.49 -21.77
N SER A 158 9.53 -0.36 -20.50
CA SER A 158 10.92 -0.63 -20.06
C SER A 158 11.30 -2.07 -20.34
N LYS A 159 12.56 -2.29 -20.77
CA LYS A 159 13.16 -3.63 -20.89
C LYS A 159 13.61 -4.19 -19.54
N SER A 160 13.70 -3.35 -18.50
CA SER A 160 14.20 -3.69 -17.18
C SER A 160 13.08 -3.73 -16.15
N VAL A 161 13.14 -4.67 -15.22
CA VAL A 161 12.35 -4.68 -13.98
C VAL A 161 13.07 -3.83 -12.93
N GLY A 162 12.33 -3.42 -11.89
CA GLY A 162 12.92 -2.77 -10.71
C GLY A 162 14.04 -3.61 -10.11
N LYS A 163 14.98 -2.98 -9.43
CA LYS A 163 16.11 -3.68 -8.78
C LYS A 163 15.72 -4.25 -7.42
N ASP A 164 14.77 -3.63 -6.75
CA ASP A 164 14.35 -3.97 -5.41
C ASP A 164 13.21 -5.00 -5.46
N ASN A 165 13.23 -5.96 -4.56
CA ASN A 165 12.10 -6.84 -4.34
C ASN A 165 11.01 -6.08 -3.60
N CYS A 166 9.76 -6.35 -3.93
CA CYS A 166 8.60 -5.73 -3.32
C CYS A 166 7.75 -6.77 -2.62
N ALA A 167 7.01 -6.33 -1.61
CA ALA A 167 6.04 -7.14 -0.91
C ALA A 167 4.84 -6.28 -0.49
N TRP A 168 3.68 -6.91 -0.40
CA TRP A 168 2.55 -6.36 0.32
C TRP A 168 2.67 -6.71 1.80
N TYR A 169 2.46 -5.73 2.66
CA TYR A 169 2.46 -5.87 4.11
C TYR A 169 1.08 -5.51 4.65
N LEU A 170 0.49 -6.38 5.45
CA LEU A 170 -0.73 -6.08 6.20
C LEU A 170 -0.37 -5.68 7.61
N PHE A 171 -0.69 -4.44 7.98
CA PHE A 171 -0.59 -3.94 9.35
C PHE A 171 -1.97 -3.84 9.98
N ASP A 172 -2.08 -4.23 11.26
CA ASP A 172 -3.32 -4.15 12.00
C ASP A 172 -3.01 -3.85 13.47
N ILE A 173 -3.56 -2.74 13.99
CA ILE A 173 -3.39 -2.37 15.40
C ILE A 173 -4.05 -3.38 16.35
N ALA A 174 -5.10 -4.06 15.89
CA ALA A 174 -5.81 -5.09 16.66
C ALA A 174 -5.13 -6.47 16.60
N ARG A 175 -3.95 -6.57 15.98
CA ARG A 175 -3.22 -7.83 15.89
C ARG A 175 -3.02 -8.46 17.27
N ASP A 176 -3.35 -9.74 17.39
CA ASP A 176 -3.01 -10.56 18.56
C ASP A 176 -1.46 -10.71 18.65
N PRO A 177 -0.81 -10.17 19.69
CA PRO A 177 0.65 -10.24 19.83
C PRO A 177 1.17 -11.68 20.00
N ALA A 178 0.33 -12.66 20.35
CA ALA A 178 0.70 -14.07 20.43
C ALA A 178 0.79 -14.74 19.05
N LYS A 179 0.21 -14.15 18.01
CA LYS A 179 0.27 -14.67 16.64
C LYS A 179 1.54 -14.23 15.93
N GLN A 180 2.11 -15.14 15.15
CA GLN A 180 3.23 -14.82 14.27
C GLN A 180 2.75 -14.14 13.00
N THR A 181 3.62 -13.34 12.36
CA THR A 181 3.38 -12.81 11.02
C THR A 181 3.36 -13.95 10.01
N GLU A 182 2.31 -14.03 9.21
CA GLU A 182 2.20 -15.00 8.13
C GLU A 182 3.04 -14.55 6.93
N PHE A 183 3.76 -15.48 6.33
CA PHE A 183 4.65 -15.22 5.20
C PHE A 183 4.24 -16.03 3.98
N TYR A 184 3.96 -15.32 2.88
CA TYR A 184 3.62 -15.93 1.59
C TYR A 184 4.73 -15.64 0.58
N GLY A 185 5.35 -16.70 0.09
CA GLY A 185 6.36 -16.61 -0.96
C GLY A 185 5.75 -16.18 -2.30
N ARG A 186 6.61 -15.75 -3.22
CA ARG A 186 6.20 -15.43 -4.59
C ARG A 186 5.59 -16.65 -5.26
N THR A 187 4.39 -16.52 -5.80
CA THR A 187 3.79 -17.50 -6.71
C THR A 187 4.45 -17.38 -8.10
N VAL A 188 4.69 -18.54 -8.73
CA VAL A 188 5.32 -18.65 -10.06
C VAL A 188 4.32 -18.30 -11.15
#